data_84b275093b499aef89a180f006a3c70f
#
_entry.id   84b275093b499aef89a180f006a3c70f
#
_cell.length_a   1.000
_cell.length_b   1.000
_cell.length_c   1.000
_cell.angle_alpha   90.00
_cell.angle_beta   90.00
_cell.angle_gamma   90.00
#
_symmetry.space_group_name_H-M   'P 1'
#
loop_
_entity.id
_entity.type
_entity.pdbx_description
1 polymer ?
#
loop_
_entity_poly.entity_id
_entity_poly.type
_entity_poly.pdbx_seq_one_letter_code
_entity_poly.pdbx_strand_id
1 'polypeptide(L)'
;MIDPFTKTQLAALDVHATRPLIICDVDDVVVHFLRGFDAVLARMDHVLEVDGLALNNNVLHRHTRTAMPSEHVAKLIDDYFIEQTEHMEDIEGAVASLNALSDQATVVMLTNLPHHARDKRIINLKKHGLPFPVITNSGPKGPAIKHLSGRTTGPKVFVDDSPSFVKSSFEFAPEVKIVHFLHDERFSKLHQPLEFVSHTTGEWNDARRHIEELLR
;
A
#
# COMPACT_ATOMS: atom_id res chain seq x y z
N MET A 1 14.77 10.60 -4.10
CA MET A 1 15.11 11.29 -2.82
C MET A 1 13.95 11.07 -1.86
N ILE A 2 14.20 10.86 -0.55
CA ILE A 2 13.15 10.73 0.45
C ILE A 2 12.69 12.14 0.86
N ASP A 3 11.37 12.38 0.91
CA ASP A 3 10.84 13.68 1.35
C ASP A 3 11.12 13.94 2.85
N PRO A 4 11.12 15.20 3.32
CA PRO A 4 11.50 15.54 4.69
C PRO A 4 10.60 14.93 5.77
N PHE A 5 9.28 14.85 5.54
CA PHE A 5 8.35 14.27 6.50
C PHE A 5 8.56 12.77 6.65
N THR A 6 8.66 12.05 5.53
CA THR A 6 9.01 10.62 5.53
C THR A 6 10.35 10.38 6.23
N LYS A 7 11.36 11.21 5.94
CA LYS A 7 12.69 11.08 6.56
C LYS A 7 12.64 11.21 8.08
N THR A 8 11.86 12.17 8.59
CA THR A 8 11.67 12.37 10.03
C THR A 8 11.02 11.16 10.68
N GLN A 9 9.97 10.61 10.06
CA GLN A 9 9.28 9.42 10.55
C GLN A 9 10.19 8.18 10.56
N LEU A 10 10.97 7.99 9.48
CA LEU A 10 11.95 6.91 9.39
C LEU A 10 13.03 7.02 10.49
N ALA A 11 13.50 8.23 10.78
CA ALA A 11 14.51 8.44 11.83
C ALA A 11 14.00 8.11 13.24
N ALA A 12 12.71 8.32 13.49
CA ALA A 12 12.06 8.03 14.77
C ALA A 12 11.65 6.55 14.94
N LEU A 13 11.69 5.76 13.86
CA LEU A 13 11.29 4.36 13.89
C LEU A 13 12.41 3.49 14.51
N ASP A 14 12.04 2.60 15.43
CA ASP A 14 12.93 1.55 15.91
C ASP A 14 12.72 0.27 15.08
N VAL A 15 13.80 -0.23 14.48
CA VAL A 15 13.82 -1.49 13.72
C VAL A 15 14.87 -2.40 14.32
N HIS A 16 14.46 -3.60 14.73
CA HIS A 16 15.36 -4.55 15.34
C HIS A 16 16.44 -5.03 14.34
N ALA A 17 17.70 -4.94 14.72
CA ALA A 17 18.84 -5.09 13.83
C ALA A 17 19.01 -6.48 13.17
N THR A 18 18.39 -7.54 13.72
CA THR A 18 18.53 -8.92 13.20
C THR A 18 17.18 -9.58 12.91
N ARG A 19 16.07 -8.97 13.34
CA ARG A 19 14.73 -9.54 13.12
C ARG A 19 14.32 -9.35 11.66
N PRO A 20 13.60 -10.32 11.06
CA PRO A 20 12.99 -10.12 9.74
C PRO A 20 12.13 -8.85 9.70
N LEU A 21 12.04 -8.23 8.52
CA LEU A 21 11.29 -6.99 8.31
C LEU A 21 10.25 -7.18 7.21
N ILE A 22 9.00 -6.86 7.53
CA ILE A 22 7.91 -6.74 6.57
C ILE A 22 7.56 -5.28 6.43
N ILE A 23 7.67 -4.76 5.20
CA ILE A 23 7.22 -3.43 4.81
C ILE A 23 5.93 -3.64 4.02
N CYS A 24 4.82 -3.10 4.48
CA CYS A 24 3.51 -3.34 3.89
C CYS A 24 2.86 -2.02 3.48
N ASP A 25 2.35 -1.94 2.25
CA ASP A 25 1.43 -0.88 1.88
C ASP A 25 0.11 -1.04 2.64
N VAL A 26 -0.78 -0.06 2.53
CA VAL A 26 -2.03 -0.04 3.30
C VAL A 26 -3.26 0.03 2.41
N ASP A 27 -3.33 1.00 1.49
CA ASP A 27 -4.47 1.22 0.63
C ASP A 27 -4.57 0.14 -0.44
N ASP A 28 -5.71 -0.55 -0.54
CA ASP A 28 -5.97 -1.74 -1.38
C ASP A 28 -5.04 -2.95 -1.13
N VAL A 29 -4.28 -2.90 -0.02
CA VAL A 29 -3.50 -4.03 0.50
C VAL A 29 -4.04 -4.48 1.86
N VAL A 30 -4.24 -3.56 2.79
CA VAL A 30 -4.75 -3.83 4.15
C VAL A 30 -6.18 -3.33 4.31
N VAL A 31 -6.52 -2.19 3.71
CA VAL A 31 -7.85 -1.60 3.74
C VAL A 31 -8.35 -1.26 2.35
N HIS A 32 -9.67 -1.26 2.17
CA HIS A 32 -10.34 -0.97 0.90
C HIS A 32 -10.34 0.53 0.60
N PHE A 33 -9.39 1.01 -0.20
CA PHE A 33 -9.42 2.38 -0.73
C PHE A 33 -10.38 2.48 -1.93
N LEU A 34 -10.15 1.70 -2.97
CA LEU A 34 -10.91 1.78 -4.24
C LEU A 34 -12.39 1.51 -4.05
N ARG A 35 -12.75 0.52 -3.22
CA ARG A 35 -14.15 0.21 -2.93
C ARG A 35 -14.92 1.41 -2.35
N GLY A 36 -14.31 2.13 -1.43
CA GLY A 36 -14.91 3.33 -0.84
C GLY A 36 -14.88 4.51 -1.81
N PHE A 37 -13.82 4.67 -2.59
CA PHE A 37 -13.69 5.71 -3.59
C PHE A 37 -14.72 5.54 -4.72
N ASP A 38 -14.96 4.32 -5.20
CA ASP A 38 -16.03 4.00 -6.16
C ASP A 38 -17.40 4.45 -5.65
N ALA A 39 -17.69 4.29 -4.36
CA ALA A 39 -18.95 4.75 -3.77
C ALA A 39 -19.07 6.29 -3.76
N VAL A 40 -17.97 7.02 -3.62
CA VAL A 40 -17.94 8.49 -3.75
C VAL A 40 -18.18 8.89 -5.20
N LEU A 41 -17.46 8.27 -6.14
CA LEU A 41 -17.63 8.54 -7.58
C LEU A 41 -19.06 8.27 -8.05
N ALA A 42 -19.67 7.17 -7.61
CA ALA A 42 -21.05 6.82 -7.97
C ALA A 42 -22.07 7.89 -7.54
N ARG A 43 -21.88 8.53 -6.39
CA ARG A 43 -22.73 9.64 -5.91
C ARG A 43 -22.59 10.92 -6.75
N MET A 44 -21.48 11.03 -7.49
CA MET A 44 -21.18 12.15 -8.39
C MET A 44 -21.46 11.83 -9.87
N ASP A 45 -22.17 10.73 -10.17
CA ASP A 45 -22.38 10.19 -11.53
C ASP A 45 -21.09 9.91 -12.30
N HIS A 46 -20.03 9.54 -11.58
CA HIS A 46 -18.75 9.13 -12.15
C HIS A 46 -18.46 7.66 -11.89
N VAL A 47 -17.54 7.10 -12.67
CA VAL A 47 -17.03 5.74 -12.55
C VAL A 47 -15.52 5.73 -12.71
N LEU A 48 -14.85 4.84 -12.02
CA LEU A 48 -13.44 4.53 -12.30
C LEU A 48 -13.39 3.39 -13.31
N GLU A 49 -12.91 3.68 -14.51
CA GLU A 49 -12.59 2.65 -15.51
C GLU A 49 -11.10 2.42 -15.56
N VAL A 50 -10.71 1.20 -15.23
CA VAL A 50 -9.31 0.82 -15.22
C VAL A 50 -8.93 0.37 -16.63
N ASP A 51 -8.36 1.28 -17.42
CA ASP A 51 -7.77 1.01 -18.74
C ASP A 51 -6.23 1.09 -18.67
N GLY A 52 -5.69 0.74 -17.51
CA GLY A 52 -4.26 0.81 -17.15
C GLY A 52 -4.08 0.90 -15.65
N LEU A 53 -2.83 1.06 -15.22
CA LEU A 53 -2.46 1.01 -13.80
C LEU A 53 -2.47 2.40 -13.11
N ALA A 54 -3.02 3.44 -13.75
CA ALA A 54 -3.09 4.79 -13.20
C ALA A 54 -4.55 5.23 -13.00
N LEU A 55 -4.84 5.95 -11.91
CA LEU A 55 -6.16 6.54 -11.66
C LEU A 55 -6.43 7.77 -12.55
N ASN A 56 -5.37 8.48 -12.96
CA ASN A 56 -5.48 9.67 -13.80
C ASN A 56 -6.06 9.32 -15.18
N ASN A 57 -7.00 10.13 -15.64
CA ASN A 57 -7.77 9.98 -16.88
C ASN A 57 -8.76 8.82 -16.89
N ASN A 58 -8.85 8.03 -15.81
CA ASN A 58 -9.72 6.86 -15.70
C ASN A 58 -11.00 7.14 -14.90
N VAL A 59 -11.15 8.33 -14.31
CA VAL A 59 -12.39 8.78 -13.68
C VAL A 59 -13.24 9.45 -14.75
N LEU A 60 -14.32 8.78 -15.16
CA LEU A 60 -15.19 9.20 -16.26
C LEU A 60 -16.59 9.50 -15.76
N HIS A 61 -17.21 10.54 -16.33
CA HIS A 61 -18.64 10.75 -16.12
C HIS A 61 -19.44 9.58 -16.72
N ARG A 62 -20.35 8.99 -15.95
CA ARG A 62 -21.04 7.73 -16.27
C ARG A 62 -21.73 7.72 -17.64
N HIS A 63 -22.40 8.82 -18.00
CA HIS A 63 -23.21 8.91 -19.22
C HIS A 63 -22.45 9.53 -20.39
N THR A 64 -21.73 10.63 -20.18
CA THR A 64 -21.06 11.37 -21.25
C THR A 64 -19.69 10.79 -21.60
N ARG A 65 -19.14 9.95 -20.73
CA ARG A 65 -17.78 9.36 -20.84
C ARG A 65 -16.66 10.39 -20.85
N THR A 66 -16.97 11.63 -20.44
CA THR A 66 -15.97 12.69 -20.33
C THR A 66 -15.09 12.45 -19.12
N ALA A 67 -13.77 12.50 -19.32
CA ALA A 67 -12.80 12.34 -18.23
C ALA A 67 -12.86 13.53 -17.26
N MET A 68 -12.80 13.24 -15.96
CA MET A 68 -12.61 14.26 -14.94
C MET A 68 -11.21 14.86 -15.07
N PRO A 69 -11.04 16.20 -15.03
CA PRO A 69 -9.72 16.82 -15.03
C PRO A 69 -8.82 16.27 -13.91
N SER A 70 -7.55 16.02 -14.18
CA SER A 70 -6.61 15.38 -13.24
C SER A 70 -6.48 16.16 -11.92
N GLU A 71 -6.55 17.48 -11.95
CA GLU A 71 -6.55 18.33 -10.74
C GLU A 71 -7.78 18.10 -9.85
N HIS A 72 -8.96 17.85 -10.46
CA HIS A 72 -10.17 17.52 -9.72
C HIS A 72 -10.12 16.12 -9.14
N VAL A 73 -9.54 15.15 -9.87
CA VAL A 73 -9.31 13.80 -9.37
C VAL A 73 -8.36 13.84 -8.17
N ALA A 74 -7.25 14.57 -8.28
CA ALA A 74 -6.28 14.72 -7.19
C ALA A 74 -6.91 15.35 -5.94
N LYS A 75 -7.71 16.42 -6.13
CA LYS A 75 -8.44 17.06 -5.03
C LYS A 75 -9.46 16.09 -4.41
N LEU A 76 -10.21 15.35 -5.21
CA LEU A 76 -11.21 14.41 -4.73
C LEU A 76 -10.57 13.27 -3.92
N ILE A 77 -9.41 12.78 -4.33
CA ILE A 77 -8.62 11.78 -3.59
C ILE A 77 -8.16 12.36 -2.24
N ASP A 78 -7.65 13.61 -2.23
CA ASP A 78 -7.21 14.26 -1.00
C ASP A 78 -8.37 14.47 -0.01
N ASP A 79 -9.51 15.01 -0.50
CA ASP A 79 -10.74 15.17 0.28
C ASP A 79 -11.22 13.80 0.82
N TYR A 80 -11.18 12.75 -0.01
CA TYR A 80 -11.54 11.38 0.38
C TYR A 80 -10.66 10.86 1.51
N PHE A 81 -9.36 11.06 1.44
CA PHE A 81 -8.46 10.68 2.53
C PHE A 81 -8.74 11.49 3.82
N ILE A 82 -9.02 12.79 3.71
CA ILE A 82 -9.39 13.59 4.87
C ILE A 82 -10.65 13.07 5.56
N GLU A 83 -11.66 12.66 4.79
CA GLU A 83 -12.96 12.26 5.33
C GLU A 83 -13.03 10.80 5.73
N GLN A 84 -12.45 9.89 4.94
CA GLN A 84 -12.72 8.46 5.03
C GLN A 84 -11.61 7.62 5.64
N THR A 85 -10.37 8.10 5.73
CA THR A 85 -9.22 7.29 6.19
C THR A 85 -9.49 6.55 7.51
N GLU A 86 -10.16 7.20 8.47
CA GLU A 86 -10.44 6.61 9.78
C GLU A 86 -11.51 5.52 9.75
N HIS A 87 -12.31 5.45 8.67
CA HIS A 87 -13.48 4.60 8.53
C HIS A 87 -13.31 3.47 7.50
N MET A 88 -12.16 3.40 6.83
CA MET A 88 -11.91 2.35 5.83
C MET A 88 -11.94 0.96 6.47
N GLU A 89 -12.66 0.04 5.81
CA GLU A 89 -12.79 -1.36 6.22
C GLU A 89 -11.53 -2.15 5.82
N ASP A 90 -11.17 -3.15 6.61
CA ASP A 90 -10.04 -4.03 6.31
C ASP A 90 -10.37 -5.03 5.18
N ILE A 91 -9.33 -5.42 4.45
CA ILE A 91 -9.40 -6.49 3.46
C ILE A 91 -9.39 -7.84 4.19
N GLU A 92 -10.25 -8.75 3.75
CA GLU A 92 -10.42 -10.07 4.37
C GLU A 92 -9.07 -10.79 4.53
N GLY A 93 -8.80 -11.24 5.75
CA GLY A 93 -7.58 -11.95 6.11
C GLY A 93 -6.36 -11.08 6.42
N ALA A 94 -6.38 -9.77 6.11
CA ALA A 94 -5.26 -8.85 6.35
C ALA A 94 -4.88 -8.80 7.84
N VAL A 95 -5.87 -8.57 8.70
CA VAL A 95 -5.68 -8.42 10.15
C VAL A 95 -5.08 -9.69 10.76
N ALA A 96 -5.69 -10.85 10.48
CA ALA A 96 -5.22 -12.13 11.01
C ALA A 96 -3.81 -12.48 10.51
N SER A 97 -3.53 -12.22 9.22
CA SER A 97 -2.24 -12.52 8.61
C SER A 97 -1.13 -11.63 9.15
N LEU A 98 -1.34 -10.32 9.22
CA LEU A 98 -0.32 -9.38 9.69
C LEU A 98 -0.02 -9.55 11.18
N ASN A 99 -1.04 -9.84 12.01
CA ASN A 99 -0.80 -10.16 13.43
C ASN A 99 0.03 -11.44 13.58
N ALA A 100 -0.30 -12.52 12.86
CA ALA A 100 0.47 -13.76 12.90
C ALA A 100 1.93 -13.58 12.39
N LEU A 101 2.13 -12.79 11.33
CA LEU A 101 3.45 -12.46 10.81
C LEU A 101 4.25 -11.59 11.80
N SER A 102 3.59 -10.75 12.58
CA SER A 102 4.23 -9.91 13.58
C SER A 102 4.88 -10.67 14.74
N ASP A 103 4.49 -11.92 14.95
CA ASP A 103 5.18 -12.80 15.92
C ASP A 103 6.62 -13.12 15.48
N GLN A 104 6.89 -13.15 14.17
CA GLN A 104 8.16 -13.56 13.57
C GLN A 104 8.97 -12.40 12.98
N ALA A 105 8.32 -11.29 12.62
CA ALA A 105 8.94 -10.15 11.93
C ALA A 105 8.57 -8.81 12.56
N THR A 106 9.39 -7.80 12.33
CA THR A 106 8.99 -6.40 12.52
C THR A 106 8.09 -6.00 11.35
N VAL A 107 6.88 -5.50 11.62
CA VAL A 107 5.96 -5.02 10.59
C VAL A 107 5.94 -3.50 10.60
N VAL A 108 6.10 -2.88 9.43
CA VAL A 108 6.05 -1.43 9.21
C VAL A 108 5.09 -1.13 8.07
N MET A 109 4.12 -0.25 8.29
CA MET A 109 3.23 0.24 7.25
C MET A 109 3.90 1.39 6.50
N LEU A 110 4.02 1.29 5.17
CA LEU A 110 4.60 2.31 4.30
C LEU A 110 3.60 2.68 3.20
N THR A 111 2.87 3.77 3.39
CA THR A 111 1.78 4.20 2.51
C THR A 111 2.05 5.54 1.84
N ASN A 112 1.54 5.76 0.63
CA ASN A 112 1.55 7.06 -0.03
C ASN A 112 0.31 7.92 0.32
N LEU A 113 -0.38 7.60 1.40
CA LEU A 113 -1.37 8.46 2.02
C LEU A 113 -0.80 9.87 2.28
N PRO A 114 -1.55 10.97 2.02
CA PRO A 114 -1.10 12.32 2.36
C PRO A 114 -0.67 12.45 3.81
N HIS A 115 0.44 13.15 4.06
CA HIS A 115 1.05 13.25 5.41
C HIS A 115 0.07 13.75 6.48
N HIS A 116 -0.84 14.66 6.12
CA HIS A 116 -1.84 15.21 7.04
C HIS A 116 -2.91 14.19 7.49
N ALA A 117 -3.10 13.10 6.75
CA ALA A 117 -4.04 12.04 7.12
C ALA A 117 -3.40 10.89 7.94
N ARG A 118 -2.09 10.98 8.23
CA ARG A 118 -1.34 9.94 8.94
C ARG A 118 -1.98 9.53 10.27
N ASP A 119 -2.36 10.49 11.10
CA ASP A 119 -2.92 10.19 12.42
C ASP A 119 -4.26 9.46 12.32
N LYS A 120 -5.09 9.80 11.33
CA LYS A 120 -6.34 9.08 11.01
C LYS A 120 -6.06 7.64 10.59
N ARG A 121 -5.01 7.39 9.79
CA ARG A 121 -4.59 6.04 9.41
C ARG A 121 -4.11 5.23 10.62
N ILE A 122 -3.37 5.82 11.52
CA ILE A 122 -2.95 5.17 12.77
C ILE A 122 -4.18 4.77 13.60
N ILE A 123 -5.17 5.66 13.72
CA ILE A 123 -6.44 5.37 14.42
C ILE A 123 -7.19 4.23 13.71
N ASN A 124 -7.32 4.29 12.38
CA ASN A 124 -7.99 3.26 11.58
C ASN A 124 -7.37 1.87 11.79
N LEU A 125 -6.05 1.76 11.61
CA LEU A 125 -5.35 0.48 11.77
C LEU A 125 -5.43 -0.05 13.23
N LYS A 126 -5.35 0.83 14.23
CA LYS A 126 -5.55 0.43 15.63
C LYS A 126 -6.96 -0.10 15.91
N LYS A 127 -8.00 0.48 15.31
CA LYS A 127 -9.38 -0.03 15.41
C LYS A 127 -9.51 -1.45 14.87
N HIS A 128 -8.74 -1.79 13.81
CA HIS A 128 -8.65 -3.14 13.26
C HIS A 128 -7.71 -4.08 14.03
N GLY A 129 -7.07 -3.61 15.11
CA GLY A 129 -6.13 -4.43 15.88
C GLY A 129 -4.73 -4.54 15.23
N LEU A 130 -4.34 -3.57 14.42
CA LEU A 130 -3.03 -3.47 13.77
C LEU A 130 -2.25 -2.26 14.31
N PRO A 131 -1.62 -2.34 15.49
CA PRO A 131 -0.94 -1.21 16.12
C PRO A 131 0.50 -1.03 15.57
N PHE A 132 0.71 -1.29 14.28
CA PHE A 132 2.02 -1.19 13.67
C PHE A 132 2.41 0.26 13.35
N PRO A 133 3.72 0.59 13.33
CA PRO A 133 4.20 1.89 12.92
C PRO A 133 3.74 2.25 11.50
N VAL A 134 3.27 3.48 11.31
CA VAL A 134 2.84 4.01 10.00
C VAL A 134 3.81 5.07 9.54
N ILE A 135 4.41 4.87 8.38
CA ILE A 135 5.24 5.82 7.66
C ILE A 135 4.48 6.28 6.43
N THR A 136 4.21 7.57 6.34
CA THR A 136 3.67 8.16 5.11
C THR A 136 4.82 8.59 4.22
N ASN A 137 4.67 8.35 2.92
CA ASN A 137 5.68 8.63 1.89
C ASN A 137 5.08 9.50 0.78
N SER A 138 5.92 10.21 0.07
CA SER A 138 5.55 10.94 -1.14
C SER A 138 6.48 10.56 -2.28
N GLY A 139 5.90 10.21 -3.43
CA GLY A 139 6.63 9.71 -4.59
C GLY A 139 7.03 8.23 -4.50
N PRO A 140 8.08 7.78 -5.21
CA PRO A 140 8.51 6.40 -5.25
C PRO A 140 8.88 5.85 -3.87
N LYS A 141 8.43 4.64 -3.53
CA LYS A 141 8.70 4.00 -2.23
C LYS A 141 10.12 3.43 -2.10
N GLY A 142 10.79 3.11 -3.22
CA GLY A 142 12.12 2.47 -3.23
C GLY A 142 13.17 3.13 -2.32
N PRO A 143 13.35 4.46 -2.33
CA PRO A 143 14.30 5.12 -1.43
C PRO A 143 13.99 4.90 0.06
N ALA A 144 12.71 4.91 0.48
CA ALA A 144 12.31 4.64 1.85
C ALA A 144 12.53 3.16 2.22
N ILE A 145 12.19 2.25 1.29
CA ILE A 145 12.42 0.80 1.45
C ILE A 145 13.92 0.52 1.60
N LYS A 146 14.78 1.14 0.79
CA LYS A 146 16.25 1.04 0.92
C LYS A 146 16.74 1.48 2.28
N HIS A 147 16.19 2.58 2.79
CA HIS A 147 16.55 3.07 4.14
C HIS A 147 16.14 2.06 5.22
N LEU A 148 14.92 1.51 5.13
CA LEU A 148 14.41 0.51 6.09
C LEU A 148 15.18 -0.80 6.01
N SER A 149 15.46 -1.30 4.79
CA SER A 149 16.15 -2.57 4.57
C SER A 149 17.59 -2.55 5.12
N GLY A 150 18.24 -1.40 5.08
CA GLY A 150 19.58 -1.22 5.66
C GLY A 150 19.65 -1.26 7.19
N ARG A 151 18.50 -1.27 7.89
CA ARG A 151 18.44 -1.27 9.36
C ARG A 151 18.39 -2.67 9.98
N THR A 152 18.22 -3.71 9.18
CA THR A 152 18.24 -5.10 9.66
C THR A 152 19.06 -6.00 8.75
N THR A 153 19.72 -6.99 9.33
CA THR A 153 20.38 -8.07 8.59
C THR A 153 19.44 -9.25 8.30
N GLY A 154 18.26 -9.30 8.92
CA GLY A 154 17.26 -10.35 8.70
C GLY A 154 16.65 -10.31 7.31
N PRO A 155 15.86 -11.34 6.93
CA PRO A 155 15.08 -11.36 5.71
C PRO A 155 14.14 -10.14 5.61
N LYS A 156 13.87 -9.68 4.39
CA LYS A 156 13.04 -8.48 4.13
C LYS A 156 12.03 -8.77 3.05
N VAL A 157 10.79 -8.41 3.34
CA VAL A 157 9.67 -8.55 2.39
C VAL A 157 8.95 -7.21 2.26
N PHE A 158 8.59 -6.86 1.02
CA PHE A 158 7.73 -5.72 0.70
C PHE A 158 6.45 -6.21 0.06
N VAL A 159 5.31 -5.72 0.53
CA VAL A 159 3.96 -6.06 0.01
C VAL A 159 3.31 -4.78 -0.49
N ASP A 160 2.87 -4.76 -1.75
CA ASP A 160 2.29 -3.55 -2.38
C ASP A 160 1.47 -3.94 -3.61
N ASP A 161 0.41 -3.20 -3.92
CA ASP A 161 -0.46 -3.41 -5.08
C ASP A 161 0.00 -2.65 -6.33
N SER A 162 0.77 -1.57 -6.15
CA SER A 162 1.15 -0.68 -7.24
C SER A 162 2.40 -1.18 -7.99
N PRO A 163 2.31 -1.50 -9.28
CA PRO A 163 3.46 -1.91 -10.08
C PRO A 163 4.59 -0.89 -10.09
N SER A 164 4.27 0.40 -9.98
CA SER A 164 5.26 1.47 -9.93
C SER A 164 6.08 1.45 -8.64
N PHE A 165 5.45 1.15 -7.50
CA PHE A 165 6.13 1.04 -6.21
C PHE A 165 6.91 -0.26 -6.11
N VAL A 166 6.32 -1.36 -6.60
CA VAL A 166 6.97 -2.67 -6.74
C VAL A 166 8.25 -2.54 -7.57
N LYS A 167 8.18 -1.89 -8.75
CA LYS A 167 9.35 -1.62 -9.60
C LYS A 167 10.38 -0.74 -8.89
N SER A 168 9.94 0.35 -8.26
CA SER A 168 10.83 1.24 -7.50
C SER A 168 11.53 0.50 -6.36
N SER A 169 10.84 -0.42 -5.66
CA SER A 169 11.46 -1.24 -4.63
C SER A 169 12.59 -2.11 -5.20
N PHE A 170 12.34 -2.79 -6.30
CA PHE A 170 13.34 -3.62 -6.97
C PHE A 170 14.57 -2.82 -7.41
N GLU A 171 14.37 -1.62 -7.97
CA GLU A 171 15.47 -0.76 -8.46
C GLU A 171 16.35 -0.25 -7.31
N PHE A 172 15.80 0.08 -6.16
CA PHE A 172 16.53 0.69 -5.04
C PHE A 172 16.99 -0.31 -3.99
N ALA A 173 16.28 -1.41 -3.80
CA ALA A 173 16.52 -2.41 -2.75
C ALA A 173 16.30 -3.84 -3.28
N PRO A 174 17.12 -4.32 -4.25
CA PRO A 174 16.95 -5.62 -4.89
C PRO A 174 17.08 -6.80 -3.92
N GLU A 175 17.63 -6.59 -2.74
CA GLU A 175 17.71 -7.57 -1.66
C GLU A 175 16.36 -7.82 -0.95
N VAL A 176 15.38 -6.94 -1.14
CA VAL A 176 14.03 -7.06 -0.55
C VAL A 176 13.19 -7.94 -1.46
N LYS A 177 12.61 -9.01 -0.91
CA LYS A 177 11.67 -9.86 -1.63
C LYS A 177 10.33 -9.15 -1.77
N ILE A 178 9.67 -9.31 -2.92
CA ILE A 178 8.47 -8.55 -3.24
C ILE A 178 7.28 -9.49 -3.38
N VAL A 179 6.21 -9.20 -2.68
CA VAL A 179 4.87 -9.79 -2.89
C VAL A 179 4.00 -8.71 -3.52
N HIS A 180 3.59 -8.92 -4.76
CA HIS A 180 2.67 -8.04 -5.48
C HIS A 180 1.24 -8.45 -5.14
N PHE A 181 0.54 -7.61 -4.37
CA PHE A 181 -0.77 -7.92 -3.82
C PHE A 181 -1.87 -7.25 -4.66
N LEU A 182 -2.63 -8.03 -5.43
CA LEU A 182 -3.63 -7.54 -6.38
C LEU A 182 -5.03 -7.99 -5.98
N HIS A 183 -5.60 -7.36 -4.97
CA HIS A 183 -6.92 -7.70 -4.44
C HIS A 183 -8.06 -7.23 -5.36
N ASP A 184 -7.97 -6.05 -5.97
CA ASP A 184 -8.99 -5.55 -6.89
C ASP A 184 -8.91 -6.29 -8.23
N GLU A 185 -10.03 -6.95 -8.61
CA GLU A 185 -10.10 -7.76 -9.84
C GLU A 185 -9.84 -6.96 -11.12
N ARG A 186 -10.12 -5.66 -11.14
CA ARG A 186 -9.88 -4.82 -12.31
C ARG A 186 -8.40 -4.74 -12.64
N PHE A 187 -7.57 -4.56 -11.60
CA PHE A 187 -6.12 -4.51 -11.74
C PHE A 187 -5.50 -5.89 -11.93
N SER A 188 -5.99 -6.91 -11.22
CA SER A 188 -5.48 -8.27 -11.36
C SER A 188 -5.66 -8.84 -12.77
N LYS A 189 -6.78 -8.50 -13.46
CA LYS A 189 -7.03 -8.91 -14.84
C LYS A 189 -6.13 -8.23 -15.88
N LEU A 190 -5.63 -7.03 -15.58
CA LEU A 190 -4.71 -6.28 -16.44
C LEU A 190 -3.24 -6.54 -16.14
N HIS A 191 -2.98 -7.26 -15.03
CA HIS A 191 -1.62 -7.50 -14.58
C HIS A 191 -0.82 -8.33 -15.57
N GLN A 192 0.41 -7.89 -15.85
CA GLN A 192 1.43 -8.68 -16.53
C GLN A 192 2.44 -9.18 -15.49
N PRO A 193 2.84 -10.47 -15.55
CA PRO A 193 3.83 -11.01 -14.61
C PRO A 193 5.12 -10.19 -14.60
N LEU A 194 5.63 -9.91 -13.43
CA LEU A 194 6.88 -9.20 -13.21
C LEU A 194 7.94 -10.19 -12.73
N GLU A 195 8.99 -10.43 -13.53
CA GLU A 195 10.01 -11.46 -13.27
C GLU A 195 10.77 -11.26 -11.94
N PHE A 196 10.83 -10.04 -11.43
CA PHE A 196 11.52 -9.71 -10.19
C PHE A 196 10.63 -9.80 -8.93
N VAL A 197 9.35 -10.14 -9.09
CA VAL A 197 8.40 -10.33 -7.99
C VAL A 197 8.47 -11.79 -7.53
N SER A 198 8.56 -11.99 -6.20
CA SER A 198 8.63 -13.33 -5.62
C SER A 198 7.29 -14.07 -5.67
N HIS A 199 6.18 -13.33 -5.52
CA HIS A 199 4.83 -13.87 -5.55
C HIS A 199 3.82 -12.80 -5.96
N THR A 200 2.75 -13.21 -6.66
CA THR A 200 1.60 -12.34 -6.97
C THR A 200 0.33 -13.03 -6.50
N THR A 201 -0.47 -12.34 -5.69
CA THR A 201 -1.73 -12.85 -5.16
C THR A 201 -2.67 -11.69 -4.78
N GLY A 202 -3.98 -11.95 -4.68
CA GLY A 202 -4.97 -11.02 -4.13
C GLY A 202 -5.55 -11.48 -2.79
N GLU A 203 -5.00 -12.58 -2.22
CA GLU A 203 -5.52 -13.25 -1.04
C GLU A 203 -4.50 -13.26 0.10
N TRP A 204 -4.88 -12.70 1.27
CA TRP A 204 -3.98 -12.61 2.42
C TRP A 204 -3.52 -13.95 2.98
N ASN A 205 -4.36 -14.98 2.94
CA ASN A 205 -3.98 -16.33 3.39
C ASN A 205 -2.87 -16.93 2.51
N ASP A 206 -2.87 -16.62 1.23
CA ASP A 206 -1.84 -17.05 0.30
C ASP A 206 -0.58 -16.20 0.44
N ALA A 207 -0.71 -14.88 0.48
CA ALA A 207 0.40 -13.95 0.75
C ALA A 207 1.16 -14.32 2.03
N ARG A 208 0.41 -14.56 3.13
CA ARG A 208 0.99 -14.95 4.42
C ARG A 208 1.85 -16.22 4.31
N ARG A 209 1.34 -17.29 3.70
CA ARG A 209 2.10 -18.55 3.54
C ARG A 209 3.42 -18.31 2.82
N HIS A 210 3.37 -17.56 1.73
CA HIS A 210 4.57 -17.24 0.96
C HIS A 210 5.54 -16.34 1.73
N ILE A 211 5.04 -15.32 2.44
CA ILE A 211 5.87 -14.48 3.30
C ILE A 211 6.56 -15.32 4.39
N GLU A 212 5.84 -16.23 5.07
CA GLU A 212 6.42 -17.13 6.07
C GLU A 212 7.57 -17.99 5.51
N GLU A 213 7.51 -18.39 4.24
CA GLU A 213 8.61 -19.09 3.54
C GLU A 213 9.81 -18.17 3.29
N LEU A 214 9.56 -16.92 2.91
CA LEU A 214 10.62 -15.94 2.65
C LEU A 214 11.35 -15.44 3.91
N LEU A 215 10.73 -15.60 5.09
CA LEU A 215 11.30 -15.19 6.38
C LEU A 215 12.22 -16.24 7.00
N ARG A 216 12.27 -17.45 6.46
CA ARG A 216 13.14 -18.54 6.91
C ARG A 216 14.58 -18.41 6.40
#